data_ed9ece6e8f7c783107296f964f07c462
#
_entry.id   ed9ece6e8f7c783107296f964f07c462
#
_cell.length_a   1.000
_cell.length_b   1.000
_cell.length_c   1.000
_cell.angle_alpha   90.00
_cell.angle_beta   90.00
_cell.angle_gamma   90.00
#
_symmetry.space_group_name_H-M   'P 1'
#
loop_
_entity.id
_entity.type
_entity.pdbx_description
1 polymer ?
#
loop_
_entity_poly.entity_id
_entity_poly.type
_entity_poly.pdbx_seq_one_letter_code
_entity_poly.pdbx_strand_id
1 'polypeptide(L)' 'QLYPVNYNCPGQLVVAGLRSEIEALKPMVKEAGGRMVPLAVSGGFHSPFMSGAAEAFARVLDATFFLPGRMPVYANLTA' A
#
# COMPACT_ATOMS: atom_id res chain seq x y z
N GLN A 1 14.98 2.30 2.27
CA GLN A 1 13.67 2.33 2.93
C GLN A 1 12.68 1.45 2.18
N LEU A 2 12.54 0.23 2.65
CA LEU A 2 11.61 -0.75 2.13
C LEU A 2 10.54 -1.01 3.17
N TYR A 3 9.28 -1.03 2.75
CA TYR A 3 8.13 -1.22 3.63
C TYR A 3 7.29 -2.39 3.15
N PRO A 4 7.08 -3.43 3.98
CA PRO A 4 6.06 -4.42 3.68
C PRO A 4 4.69 -3.75 3.86
N VAL A 5 3.90 -3.73 2.80
CA VAL A 5 2.67 -2.92 2.78
C VAL A 5 1.40 -3.74 2.60
N ASN A 6 1.51 -4.98 2.11
CA ASN A 6 0.32 -5.80 1.94
C ASN A 6 0.68 -7.29 2.04
N TYR A 7 0.08 -7.96 3.00
CA TYR A 7 0.21 -9.40 3.23
C TYR A 7 -1.01 -10.10 2.63
N ASN A 8 -0.93 -10.46 1.35
CA ASN A 8 -2.08 -11.01 0.63
C ASN A 8 -2.43 -12.44 1.05
N CYS A 9 -1.40 -13.27 1.18
CA CYS A 9 -1.55 -14.65 1.64
C CYS A 9 -0.16 -15.17 2.04
N PRO A 10 -0.06 -16.36 2.68
CA PRO A 10 1.24 -16.96 2.92
C PRO A 10 2.07 -17.05 1.65
N GLY A 11 3.29 -16.56 1.70
CA GLY A 11 4.20 -16.54 0.55
C GLY A 11 4.00 -15.40 -0.44
N GLN A 12 3.03 -14.52 -0.24
CA GLN A 12 2.81 -13.36 -1.12
C GLN A 12 2.76 -12.06 -0.33
N LEU A 13 3.75 -11.23 -0.55
CA LEU A 13 3.93 -9.95 0.14
C LEU A 13 4.19 -8.84 -0.88
N VAL A 14 3.51 -7.72 -0.70
CA VAL A 14 3.80 -6.51 -1.48
C VAL A 14 4.71 -5.61 -0.66
N VAL A 15 5.75 -5.09 -1.31
CA VAL A 15 6.74 -4.20 -0.72
C VAL A 15 6.75 -2.89 -1.49
N ALA A 16 6.78 -1.77 -0.77
CA ALA A 16 6.96 -0.45 -1.34
C ALA A 16 8.30 0.14 -0.89
N GLY A 17 8.93 0.94 -1.72
CA GLY A 17 10.20 1.56 -1.42
C GLY A 17 10.67 2.48 -2.53
N LEU A 18 11.85 3.08 -2.36
CA LEU A 18 12.49 3.80 -3.43
C LEU A 18 12.82 2.84 -4.58
N ARG A 19 12.75 3.34 -5.81
CA ARG A 19 13.00 2.51 -7.00
C ARG A 19 14.35 1.80 -6.93
N SER A 20 15.40 2.53 -6.53
CA SER A 20 16.75 1.96 -6.40
C SER A 20 16.83 0.82 -5.37
N GLU A 21 16.09 0.92 -4.29
CA GLU A 21 16.08 -0.09 -3.23
C GLU A 21 15.25 -1.32 -3.64
N ILE A 22 14.15 -1.10 -4.35
CA ILE A 22 13.36 -2.18 -4.96
C ILE A 22 14.22 -2.97 -5.95
N GLU A 23 14.99 -2.27 -6.78
CA GLU A 23 15.90 -2.89 -7.75
C GLU A 23 17.01 -3.69 -7.06
N ALA A 24 17.56 -3.14 -5.98
CA ALA A 24 18.60 -3.82 -5.20
C ALA A 24 18.07 -5.07 -4.46
N LEU A 25 16.80 -5.11 -4.13
CA LEU A 25 16.15 -6.24 -3.48
C LEU A 25 15.99 -7.45 -4.42
N LYS A 26 15.83 -7.20 -5.70
CA LYS A 26 15.51 -8.23 -6.70
C LYS A 26 16.48 -9.43 -6.71
N PRO A 27 17.82 -9.23 -6.78
CA PRO A 27 18.75 -10.36 -6.74
C PRO A 27 18.72 -11.10 -5.42
N MET A 28 18.49 -10.42 -4.31
CA MET A 28 18.39 -11.04 -2.99
C MET A 28 17.18 -11.98 -2.89
N VAL A 29 16.05 -11.55 -3.41
CA VAL A 29 14.83 -12.37 -3.45
C VAL A 29 15.04 -13.61 -4.33
N LYS A 30 15.69 -13.44 -5.47
CA LYS A 30 15.99 -14.55 -6.38
C LYS A 30 16.92 -15.57 -5.72
N GLU A 31 17.95 -15.11 -5.04
CA GLU A 31 18.90 -15.96 -4.31
C GLU A 31 18.19 -16.75 -3.20
N ALA A 32 17.23 -16.14 -2.53
CA ALA A 32 16.41 -16.79 -1.51
C ALA A 32 15.33 -17.73 -2.07
N GLY A 33 15.27 -17.92 -3.39
CA GLY A 33 14.32 -18.82 -4.04
C GLY A 33 12.96 -18.18 -4.34
N GLY A 34 12.82 -16.86 -4.15
CA GLY A 34 11.59 -16.14 -4.44
C GLY A 34 11.55 -15.53 -5.84
N ARG A 35 10.45 -14.90 -6.14
CA ARG A 35 10.25 -14.16 -7.39
C ARG A 35 9.69 -12.79 -7.10
N MET A 36 10.23 -11.75 -7.72
CA MET A 36 9.74 -10.39 -7.67
C MET A 36 9.01 -10.02 -8.95
N VAL A 37 7.82 -9.46 -8.79
CA VAL A 37 7.02 -8.94 -9.90
C VAL A 37 6.77 -7.45 -9.65
N PRO A 38 7.33 -6.55 -10.46
CA PRO A 38 7.01 -5.13 -10.34
C PRO A 38 5.53 -4.88 -10.62
N LEU A 39 4.90 -4.03 -9.79
CA LEU A 39 3.54 -3.60 -10.01
C LEU A 39 3.54 -2.29 -10.79
N ALA A 40 2.70 -2.21 -11.80
CA ALA A 40 2.55 -1.01 -12.63
C ALA A 40 1.63 0.01 -11.93
N VAL A 41 2.10 0.56 -10.82
CA VAL A 41 1.38 1.57 -10.02
C VAL A 41 2.20 2.85 -9.93
N SER A 42 1.52 3.96 -9.65
CA SER A 42 2.12 5.30 -9.68
C SER A 42 2.80 5.71 -8.39
N GLY A 43 2.67 4.94 -7.31
CA GLY A 43 3.23 5.33 -6.00
C GLY A 43 3.38 4.17 -5.03
N GLY A 44 4.09 4.44 -3.94
CA GLY A 44 4.28 3.47 -2.84
C GLY A 44 3.09 3.42 -1.90
N PHE A 45 1.97 2.89 -2.38
CA PHE A 45 0.73 2.81 -1.61
C PHE A 45 0.91 2.00 -0.33
N HIS A 46 0.16 2.39 0.69
CA HIS A 46 0.19 1.81 2.04
C HIS A 46 1.52 2.00 2.76
N SER A 47 2.34 2.93 2.32
CA SER A 47 3.63 3.26 2.92
C SER A 47 3.67 4.73 3.37
N PRO A 48 4.69 5.14 4.16
CA PRO A 48 4.87 6.54 4.53
C PRO A 48 4.99 7.51 3.35
N PHE A 49 5.32 7.03 2.15
CA PHE A 49 5.34 7.85 0.94
C PHE A 49 3.98 8.48 0.61
N MET A 50 2.90 7.90 1.12
CA MET A 50 1.53 8.41 0.91
C MET A 50 1.04 9.33 2.02
N SER A 51 1.85 9.61 3.04
CA SER A 51 1.43 10.41 4.19
C SER A 51 0.95 11.81 3.80
N GLY A 52 1.67 12.49 2.91
CA GLY A 52 1.27 13.82 2.44
C GLY A 52 -0.07 13.81 1.71
N ALA A 53 -0.29 12.80 0.86
CA ALA A 53 -1.56 12.63 0.15
C ALA A 53 -2.70 12.30 1.13
N ALA A 54 -2.46 11.45 2.12
CA ALA A 54 -3.43 11.10 3.15
C ALA A 54 -3.85 12.33 3.98
N GLU A 55 -2.90 13.16 4.39
CA GLU A 55 -3.17 14.39 5.13
C GLU A 55 -3.99 15.38 4.29
N ALA A 56 -3.64 15.57 3.02
CA ALA A 56 -4.38 16.44 2.12
C ALA A 56 -5.80 15.94 1.91
N PHE A 57 -5.98 14.65 1.72
CA PHE A 57 -7.30 14.03 1.55
C PHE A 57 -8.14 14.11 2.82
N ALA A 58 -7.53 13.94 3.99
CA ALA A 58 -8.22 14.08 5.28
C ALA A 58 -8.84 15.47 5.42
N ARG A 59 -8.14 16.53 5.01
CA ARG A 59 -8.67 17.91 5.04
C ARG A 59 -9.88 18.05 4.10
N VAL A 60 -9.86 17.43 2.95
CA VAL A 60 -11.00 17.44 2.02
C VAL A 60 -12.20 16.69 2.61
N LEU A 61 -11.95 15.55 3.26
CA LEU A 61 -13.00 14.77 3.93
C LEU A 61 -13.64 15.57 5.07
N ASP A 62 -12.82 16.24 5.90
CA ASP A 62 -13.30 17.04 7.01
C ASP A 62 -14.18 18.22 6.54
N ALA A 63 -13.90 18.75 5.35
CA ALA A 63 -14.69 19.84 4.75
C ALA A 63 -15.89 19.33 3.94
N THR A 64 -16.06 18.02 3.81
CA THR A 64 -17.14 17.42 3.01
C THR A 64 -18.27 16.98 3.94
N PHE A 65 -19.50 17.35 3.56
CA PHE A 65 -20.69 16.90 4.28
C PHE A 65 -21.12 15.53 3.77
N PHE A 66 -21.21 14.55 4.65
CA PHE A 66 -21.64 13.20 4.34
C PHE A 66 -23.06 12.96 4.86
N LEU A 67 -23.92 12.45 4.00
CA LEU A 67 -25.24 12.00 4.40
C LEU A 67 -25.16 10.61 5.03
N PRO A 68 -26.11 10.25 5.92
CA PRO A 68 -26.19 8.89 6.45
C PRO A 68 -26.31 7.87 5.32
N GLY A 69 -25.71 6.71 5.49
CA GLY A 69 -25.82 5.61 4.53
C GLY A 69 -27.25 5.08 4.45
N ARG A 70 -27.61 4.56 3.28
CA ARG A 70 -28.93 3.96 3.04
C ARG A 70 -28.93 2.45 3.22
N MET A 71 -27.74 1.85 3.33
CA MET A 71 -27.56 0.42 3.49
C MET A 71 -26.31 0.15 4.34
N PRO A 72 -26.25 -1.01 5.01
CA PRO A 72 -25.01 -1.38 5.72
C PRO A 72 -23.83 -1.53 4.76
N VAL A 73 -22.66 -1.10 5.21
CA VAL A 73 -21.40 -1.28 4.50
C VAL A 73 -20.43 -1.98 5.45
N TYR A 74 -19.89 -3.11 5.01
CA TYR A 74 -18.91 -3.87 5.79
C TYR A 74 -17.49 -3.47 5.37
N ALA A 75 -16.69 -3.02 6.32
CA ALA A 75 -15.30 -2.67 6.09
C ALA A 75 -14.37 -3.81 6.53
N ASN A 76 -13.19 -3.87 5.94
CA ASN A 76 -12.20 -4.89 6.27
C ASN A 76 -11.70 -4.84 7.71
N LEU A 77 -11.81 -3.67 8.35
CA LEU A 77 -11.27 -3.49 9.71
C LEU A 77 -11.92 -4.44 10.71
N THR A 78 -13.24 -4.58 10.64
CA THR A 78 -14.00 -5.42 11.57
C THR A 78 -14.94 -6.39 10.86
N ALA A 79 -15.15 -6.17 9.57
CA ALA A 79 -16.04 -6.93 8.68
C ALA A 79 -17.27 -7.52 9.36
#